data_ec5a01a6a938e1769cb802d5f1c94d50
#
_entry.id   ec5a01a6a938e1769cb802d5f1c94d50
#
_cell.length_a   1.000
_cell.length_b   1.000
_cell.length_c   1.000
_cell.angle_alpha   90.00
_cell.angle_beta   90.00
_cell.angle_gamma   90.00
#
_symmetry.space_group_name_H-M   'P 1'
#
loop_
_entity.id
_entity.type
_entity.pdbx_description
1 polymer ?
#
loop_
_entity_poly.entity_id
_entity_poly.type
_entity_poly.pdbx_seq_one_letter_code
_entity_poly.pdbx_strand_id
1 'polypeptide(L)'
;MPTEPIHPAVRVGHVHLKVADLDRALGFYRDALGLGVTADGRPAGIPAAFLAAGDYHHHVGLNTFEGEGAPPPPPGHTGLYHTAFVYPDRAELGRAVQRLLDHGVAIDHASDHGASVSVYLEDPDGNGVELYYDRPRADWFDAEGRPVLKVERFDHRELLT
;
A
#
# COMPACT_ATOMS: atom_id res chain seq x y z
N MET A 1 3.02 -35.60 -7.57
CA MET A 1 4.39 -35.26 -7.17
C MET A 1 4.28 -33.90 -6.45
N PRO A 2 4.79 -33.74 -5.20
CA PRO A 2 4.87 -32.43 -4.62
C PRO A 2 5.80 -31.58 -5.51
N THR A 3 5.29 -30.45 -6.02
CA THR A 3 6.12 -29.49 -6.74
C THR A 3 7.07 -28.85 -5.74
N GLU A 4 8.33 -28.67 -6.12
CA GLU A 4 9.25 -27.92 -5.28
C GLU A 4 8.68 -26.52 -4.99
N PRO A 5 8.77 -26.04 -3.75
CA PRO A 5 8.29 -24.70 -3.42
C PRO A 5 9.13 -23.64 -4.16
N ILE A 6 8.50 -22.49 -4.41
CA ILE A 6 9.20 -21.33 -4.97
C ILE A 6 10.39 -20.93 -4.08
N HIS A 7 11.44 -20.39 -4.68
CA HIS A 7 12.63 -19.97 -3.95
C HIS A 7 12.30 -19.00 -2.81
N PRO A 8 12.76 -19.25 -1.57
CA PRO A 8 12.33 -18.48 -0.38
C PRO A 8 12.71 -17.00 -0.38
N ALA A 9 13.59 -16.56 -1.27
CA ALA A 9 13.93 -15.14 -1.46
C ALA A 9 13.02 -14.43 -2.49
N VAL A 10 12.06 -15.12 -3.11
CA VAL A 10 11.08 -14.47 -3.99
C VAL A 10 10.16 -13.59 -3.15
N ARG A 11 9.91 -12.37 -3.65
CA ARG A 11 9.04 -11.38 -3.02
C ARG A 11 8.22 -10.65 -4.08
N VAL A 12 7.14 -10.04 -3.69
CA VAL A 12 6.43 -9.08 -4.56
C VAL A 12 7.33 -7.86 -4.72
N GLY A 13 7.73 -7.56 -5.96
CA GLY A 13 8.65 -6.47 -6.27
C GLY A 13 7.95 -5.13 -6.44
N HIS A 14 6.83 -5.13 -7.15
CA HIS A 14 6.03 -3.93 -7.40
C HIS A 14 4.57 -4.30 -7.68
N VAL A 15 3.72 -3.29 -7.60
CA VAL A 15 2.37 -3.27 -8.14
C VAL A 15 2.30 -2.27 -9.29
N HIS A 16 1.53 -2.57 -10.33
CA HIS A 16 1.30 -1.66 -11.45
C HIS A 16 -0.20 -1.41 -11.59
N LEU A 17 -0.62 -0.17 -11.37
CA LEU A 17 -2.02 0.23 -11.32
C LEU A 17 -2.42 0.97 -12.60
N LYS A 18 -3.60 0.64 -13.13
CA LYS A 18 -4.29 1.48 -14.11
C LYS A 18 -5.04 2.56 -13.33
N VAL A 19 -4.78 3.82 -13.65
CA VAL A 19 -5.39 4.97 -12.99
C VAL A 19 -6.13 5.82 -14.02
N ALA A 20 -7.17 6.51 -13.58
CA ALA A 20 -7.95 7.36 -14.47
C ALA A 20 -7.25 8.69 -14.80
N ASP A 21 -6.40 9.17 -13.90
CA ASP A 21 -5.68 10.44 -14.03
C ASP A 21 -4.33 10.34 -13.34
N LEU A 22 -3.26 10.53 -14.11
CA LEU A 22 -1.89 10.33 -13.61
C LEU A 22 -1.47 11.44 -12.63
N ASP A 23 -1.90 12.69 -12.81
CA ASP A 23 -1.58 13.78 -11.89
C ASP A 23 -2.30 13.61 -10.55
N ARG A 24 -3.56 13.19 -10.58
CA ARG A 24 -4.33 12.85 -9.37
C ARG A 24 -3.69 11.68 -8.60
N ALA A 25 -3.30 10.63 -9.30
CA ALA A 25 -2.62 9.49 -8.69
C ALA A 25 -1.25 9.89 -8.12
N LEU A 26 -0.47 10.73 -8.81
CA LEU A 26 0.79 11.28 -8.30
C LEU A 26 0.59 12.14 -7.06
N GLY A 27 -0.48 12.95 -6.99
CA GLY A 27 -0.87 13.70 -5.79
C GLY A 27 -1.05 12.79 -4.57
N PHE A 28 -1.58 11.59 -4.77
CA PHE A 28 -1.70 10.61 -3.68
C PHE A 28 -0.37 9.90 -3.39
N TYR A 29 0.19 9.18 -4.36
CA TYR A 29 1.35 8.30 -4.13
C TYR A 29 2.66 9.06 -3.84
N ARG A 30 2.87 10.21 -4.49
CA ARG A 30 4.05 11.06 -4.28
C ARG A 30 3.86 12.01 -3.09
N ASP A 31 2.78 12.79 -3.09
CA ASP A 31 2.64 13.90 -2.15
C ASP A 31 2.09 13.45 -0.80
N ALA A 32 0.97 12.72 -0.78
CA ALA A 32 0.34 12.26 0.45
C ALA A 32 1.03 11.02 1.05
N LEU A 33 1.34 10.00 0.25
CA LEU A 33 2.01 8.79 0.73
C LEU A 33 3.53 8.98 0.89
N GLY A 34 4.15 9.83 0.06
CA GLY A 34 5.55 10.22 0.19
C GLY A 34 6.56 9.37 -0.58
N LEU A 35 6.11 8.64 -1.62
CA LEU A 35 7.02 7.91 -2.49
C LEU A 35 7.77 8.87 -3.44
N GLY A 36 9.04 8.61 -3.68
CA GLY A 36 9.83 9.34 -4.67
C GLY A 36 9.48 8.91 -6.10
N VAL A 37 9.31 9.86 -7.03
CA VAL A 37 9.20 9.54 -8.45
C VAL A 37 10.57 9.14 -8.98
N THR A 38 10.69 7.91 -9.46
CA THR A 38 11.95 7.38 -10.04
C THR A 38 12.00 7.52 -11.55
N ALA A 39 10.83 7.53 -12.22
CA ALA A 39 10.72 7.84 -13.64
C ALA A 39 9.34 8.40 -13.98
N ASP A 40 9.32 9.37 -14.91
CA ASP A 40 8.10 9.90 -15.51
C ASP A 40 8.22 9.74 -17.04
N GLY A 41 7.33 8.95 -17.61
CA GLY A 41 7.32 8.66 -19.04
C GLY A 41 6.68 9.74 -19.92
N ARG A 42 5.92 10.67 -19.33
CA ARG A 42 5.13 11.68 -20.07
C ARG A 42 5.95 12.55 -21.01
N PRO A 43 7.18 13.00 -20.66
CA PRO A 43 8.01 13.74 -21.60
C PRO A 43 8.39 12.96 -22.87
N ALA A 44 8.36 11.62 -22.80
CA ALA A 44 8.58 10.72 -23.93
C ALA A 44 7.27 10.22 -24.58
N GLY A 45 6.13 10.80 -24.21
CA GLY A 45 4.81 10.40 -24.73
C GLY A 45 4.28 9.08 -24.13
N ILE A 46 4.86 8.61 -23.03
CA ILE A 46 4.42 7.40 -22.33
C ILE A 46 3.60 7.82 -21.10
N PRO A 47 2.27 7.60 -21.06
CA PRO A 47 1.43 8.04 -19.96
C PRO A 47 1.57 7.10 -18.76
N ALA A 48 2.76 7.06 -18.16
CA ALA A 48 3.10 6.25 -17.00
C ALA A 48 4.11 6.96 -16.11
N ALA A 49 4.05 6.67 -14.80
CA ALA A 49 5.03 7.11 -13.80
C ALA A 49 5.39 5.95 -12.87
N PHE A 50 6.59 5.98 -12.33
CA PHE A 50 7.13 4.97 -11.43
C PHE A 50 7.62 5.61 -10.15
N LEU A 51 7.31 4.99 -9.01
CA LEU A 51 7.61 5.55 -7.69
C LEU A 51 8.21 4.49 -6.77
N ALA A 52 9.09 4.92 -5.88
CA ALA A 52 9.71 4.05 -4.88
C ALA A 52 9.93 4.75 -3.54
N ALA A 53 10.10 3.94 -2.49
CA ALA A 53 10.78 4.31 -1.26
C ALA A 53 12.28 3.99 -1.41
N GLY A 54 13.16 4.92 -0.99
CA GLY A 54 14.61 4.71 -1.10
C GLY A 54 15.13 4.65 -2.54
N ASP A 55 16.12 3.80 -2.78
CA ASP A 55 16.89 3.68 -4.04
C ASP A 55 16.43 2.53 -4.95
N TYR A 56 15.25 1.95 -4.68
CA TYR A 56 14.70 0.88 -5.54
C TYR A 56 14.13 1.45 -6.84
N HIS A 57 14.21 0.71 -7.96
CA HIS A 57 13.76 1.20 -9.26
C HIS A 57 12.27 1.57 -9.28
N HIS A 58 11.36 0.81 -8.67
CA HIS A 58 9.98 1.20 -8.37
C HIS A 58 9.27 0.13 -7.53
N HIS A 59 8.42 0.59 -6.61
CA HIS A 59 7.46 -0.23 -5.88
C HIS A 59 6.04 -0.07 -6.45
N VAL A 60 5.76 1.09 -7.04
CA VAL A 60 4.48 1.41 -7.66
C VAL A 60 4.72 1.89 -9.09
N GLY A 61 4.05 1.28 -10.04
CA GLY A 61 3.87 1.80 -11.40
C GLY A 61 2.43 2.32 -11.55
N LEU A 62 2.28 3.47 -12.18
CA LEU A 62 1.01 4.10 -12.51
C LEU A 62 0.92 4.30 -14.01
N ASN A 63 -0.22 3.99 -14.64
CA ASN A 63 -0.44 4.29 -16.06
C ASN A 63 -1.91 4.57 -16.35
N THR A 64 -2.14 5.29 -17.47
CA THR A 64 -3.48 5.54 -18.01
C THR A 64 -3.73 4.83 -19.35
N PHE A 65 -2.92 3.79 -19.70
CA PHE A 65 -2.98 3.12 -21.02
C PHE A 65 -4.38 2.66 -21.41
N GLU A 66 -5.15 2.16 -20.46
CA GLU A 66 -6.49 1.63 -20.70
C GLU A 66 -7.53 2.25 -19.76
N GLY A 67 -7.13 3.21 -18.92
CA GLY A 67 -7.94 3.72 -17.81
C GLY A 67 -8.18 5.23 -17.81
N GLU A 68 -7.67 5.98 -18.80
CA GLU A 68 -7.81 7.44 -18.82
C GLU A 68 -9.27 7.87 -18.74
N GLY A 69 -9.61 8.64 -17.68
CA GLY A 69 -10.98 9.10 -17.43
C GLY A 69 -12.00 8.01 -17.07
N ALA A 70 -11.58 6.75 -16.94
CA ALA A 70 -12.49 5.65 -16.63
C ALA A 70 -12.96 5.69 -15.16
N PRO A 71 -14.18 5.23 -14.86
CA PRO A 71 -14.62 5.04 -13.49
C PRO A 71 -13.92 3.83 -12.84
N PRO A 72 -13.85 3.77 -11.51
CA PRO A 72 -13.36 2.58 -10.81
C PRO A 72 -14.24 1.35 -11.12
N PRO A 73 -13.70 0.13 -10.93
CA PRO A 73 -14.50 -1.10 -11.07
C PRO A 73 -15.74 -1.04 -10.17
N PRO A 74 -16.90 -1.55 -10.63
CA PRO A 74 -18.08 -1.61 -9.78
C PRO A 74 -17.84 -2.46 -8.51
N PRO A 75 -18.50 -2.14 -7.38
CA PRO A 75 -18.40 -2.96 -6.17
C PRO A 75 -18.81 -4.42 -6.41
N GLY A 76 -18.19 -5.35 -5.70
CA GLY A 76 -18.51 -6.78 -5.76
C GLY A 76 -17.86 -7.55 -6.91
N HIS A 77 -16.95 -6.93 -7.64
CA HIS A 77 -16.11 -7.60 -8.65
C HIS A 77 -14.83 -8.13 -8.03
N THR A 78 -14.30 -9.21 -8.60
CA THR A 78 -12.98 -9.73 -8.23
C THR A 78 -11.86 -8.79 -8.72
N GLY A 79 -10.75 -8.70 -7.98
CA GLY A 79 -9.61 -7.89 -8.33
C GLY A 79 -8.62 -7.78 -7.18
N LEU A 80 -7.76 -6.79 -7.22
CA LEU A 80 -6.84 -6.46 -6.13
C LEU A 80 -7.65 -5.92 -4.94
N TYR A 81 -7.45 -6.54 -3.77
CA TYR A 81 -8.11 -6.05 -2.55
C TYR A 81 -7.38 -4.82 -1.99
N HIS A 82 -6.05 -4.92 -1.82
CA HIS A 82 -5.22 -3.78 -1.47
C HIS A 82 -3.74 -4.00 -1.89
N THR A 83 -3.00 -2.91 -1.97
CA THR A 83 -1.54 -2.89 -1.99
C THR A 83 -1.05 -2.56 -0.60
N ALA A 84 -0.17 -3.39 -0.03
CA ALA A 84 0.34 -3.19 1.32
C ALA A 84 1.77 -2.65 1.33
N PHE A 85 2.01 -1.61 2.15
CA PHE A 85 3.33 -1.01 2.38
C PHE A 85 3.75 -1.24 3.83
N VAL A 86 4.87 -1.94 4.01
CA VAL A 86 5.43 -2.22 5.34
C VAL A 86 6.36 -1.08 5.78
N TYR A 87 6.09 -0.53 6.94
CA TYR A 87 6.90 0.48 7.61
C TYR A 87 7.84 -0.18 8.63
N PRO A 88 9.01 0.41 8.89
CA PRO A 88 10.00 -0.19 9.81
C PRO A 88 9.45 -0.40 11.23
N ASP A 89 8.59 0.53 11.69
CA ASP A 89 8.08 0.53 13.05
C ASP A 89 6.81 1.39 13.21
N ARG A 90 6.25 1.39 14.42
CA ARG A 90 5.07 2.19 14.81
C ARG A 90 5.27 3.69 14.56
N ALA A 91 6.45 4.23 14.84
CA ALA A 91 6.69 5.67 14.73
C ALA A 91 6.69 6.13 13.26
N GLU A 92 7.28 5.32 12.36
CA GLU A 92 7.25 5.61 10.92
C GLU A 92 5.84 5.46 10.35
N LEU A 93 5.06 4.46 10.79
CA LEU A 93 3.66 4.35 10.41
C LEU A 93 2.87 5.58 10.91
N GLY A 94 3.09 6.02 12.15
CA GLY A 94 2.47 7.23 12.70
C GLY A 94 2.78 8.49 11.88
N ARG A 95 4.04 8.65 11.43
CA ARG A 95 4.43 9.76 10.54
C ARG A 95 3.72 9.70 9.18
N ALA A 96 3.55 8.50 8.63
CA ALA A 96 2.80 8.32 7.38
C ALA A 96 1.32 8.67 7.56
N VAL A 97 0.69 8.22 8.65
CA VAL A 97 -0.69 8.57 8.99
C VAL A 97 -0.85 10.08 9.14
N GLN A 98 0.05 10.76 9.87
CA GLN A 98 0.00 12.22 10.00
C GLN A 98 0.07 12.91 8.64
N ARG A 99 0.99 12.49 7.76
CA ARG A 99 1.12 13.05 6.41
C ARG A 99 -0.15 12.88 5.58
N LEU A 100 -0.78 11.70 5.61
CA LEU A 100 -2.05 11.46 4.93
C LEU A 100 -3.14 12.42 5.42
N LEU A 101 -3.27 12.59 6.74
CA LEU A 101 -4.25 13.51 7.35
C LEU A 101 -3.97 14.97 6.96
N ASP A 102 -2.70 15.39 6.93
CA ASP A 102 -2.29 16.75 6.52
C ASP A 102 -2.64 17.03 5.04
N HIS A 103 -2.69 15.98 4.22
CA HIS A 103 -3.15 16.06 2.81
C HIS A 103 -4.65 15.83 2.64
N GLY A 104 -5.41 15.72 3.74
CA GLY A 104 -6.86 15.54 3.70
C GLY A 104 -7.31 14.15 3.22
N VAL A 105 -6.42 13.15 3.25
CA VAL A 105 -6.76 11.78 2.88
C VAL A 105 -7.56 11.13 4.00
N ALA A 106 -8.72 10.56 3.66
CA ALA A 106 -9.54 9.83 4.62
C ALA A 106 -8.90 8.47 4.94
N ILE A 107 -8.97 8.07 6.20
CA ILE A 107 -8.58 6.76 6.67
C ILE A 107 -9.84 5.98 7.02
N ASP A 108 -10.00 4.80 6.42
CA ASP A 108 -11.20 3.98 6.60
C ASP A 108 -11.25 3.35 8.00
N HIS A 109 -10.16 2.71 8.39
CA HIS A 109 -10.01 2.11 9.71
C HIS A 109 -8.56 1.73 10.00
N ALA A 110 -8.29 1.41 11.27
CA ALA A 110 -7.07 0.78 11.71
C ALA A 110 -7.38 -0.50 12.50
N SER A 111 -6.49 -1.49 12.40
CA SER A 111 -6.65 -2.80 13.04
C SER A 111 -5.32 -3.36 13.54
N ASP A 112 -5.38 -3.99 14.70
CA ASP A 112 -4.33 -4.85 15.23
C ASP A 112 -4.64 -6.30 14.83
N HIS A 113 -3.74 -6.91 14.07
CA HIS A 113 -3.86 -8.28 13.59
C HIS A 113 -3.05 -9.28 14.43
N GLY A 114 -2.43 -8.83 15.52
CA GLY A 114 -1.55 -9.64 16.37
C GLY A 114 -0.14 -9.75 15.80
N ALA A 115 0.03 -10.15 14.55
CA ALA A 115 1.32 -10.19 13.87
C ALA A 115 1.74 -8.84 13.29
N SER A 116 0.79 -7.96 13.00
CA SER A 116 0.99 -6.61 12.44
C SER A 116 -0.04 -5.62 12.97
N VAL A 117 0.23 -4.35 12.78
CA VAL A 117 -0.72 -3.25 13.03
C VAL A 117 -0.86 -2.46 11.74
N SER A 118 -2.10 -2.30 11.29
CA SER A 118 -2.42 -1.83 9.95
C SER A 118 -3.40 -0.65 9.95
N VAL A 119 -3.26 0.20 8.94
CA VAL A 119 -4.17 1.30 8.60
C VAL A 119 -4.64 1.10 7.16
N TYR A 120 -5.93 1.24 6.93
CA TYR A 120 -6.57 0.99 5.64
C TYR A 120 -7.20 2.27 5.09
N LEU A 121 -7.04 2.48 3.80
CA LEU A 121 -7.57 3.62 3.05
C LEU A 121 -7.71 3.24 1.57
N GLU A 122 -8.24 4.16 0.78
CA GLU A 122 -8.31 4.02 -0.68
C GLU A 122 -7.50 5.12 -1.36
N ASP A 123 -6.93 4.77 -2.53
CA ASP A 123 -6.37 5.76 -3.43
C ASP A 123 -7.49 6.52 -4.19
N PRO A 124 -7.19 7.57 -4.97
CA PRO A 124 -8.22 8.35 -5.69
C PRO A 124 -9.04 7.56 -6.70
N ASP A 125 -8.59 6.39 -7.15
CA ASP A 125 -9.30 5.50 -8.06
C ASP A 125 -10.06 4.37 -7.33
N GLY A 126 -10.08 4.38 -5.98
CA GLY A 126 -10.74 3.37 -5.16
C GLY A 126 -9.94 2.08 -5.02
N ASN A 127 -8.64 2.09 -5.34
CA ASN A 127 -7.79 0.95 -5.04
C ASN A 127 -7.46 0.93 -3.55
N GLY A 128 -7.66 -0.22 -2.91
CA GLY A 128 -7.31 -0.41 -1.50
C GLY A 128 -5.80 -0.23 -1.25
N VAL A 129 -5.47 0.45 -0.17
CA VAL A 129 -4.11 0.65 0.32
C VAL A 129 -4.04 0.28 1.79
N GLU A 130 -3.06 -0.54 2.15
CA GLU A 130 -2.74 -0.88 3.52
C GLU A 130 -1.36 -0.31 3.88
N LEU A 131 -1.27 0.39 4.99
CA LEU A 131 -0.01 0.80 5.59
C LEU A 131 0.14 0.06 6.92
N TYR A 132 1.26 -0.65 7.12
CA TYR A 132 1.42 -1.45 8.32
C TYR A 132 2.86 -1.52 8.82
N TYR A 133 3.04 -1.96 10.05
CA TYR A 133 4.31 -2.45 10.53
C TYR A 133 4.15 -3.84 11.15
N ASP A 134 5.19 -4.65 11.00
CA ASP A 134 5.24 -5.97 11.61
C ASP A 134 5.55 -5.87 13.12
N ARG A 135 4.83 -6.65 13.93
CA ARG A 135 5.21 -6.89 15.31
C ARG A 135 6.45 -7.79 15.38
N PRO A 136 7.15 -7.86 16.52
CA PRO A 136 8.25 -8.78 16.70
C PRO A 136 7.87 -10.20 16.26
N ARG A 137 8.77 -10.90 15.59
CA ARG A 137 8.52 -12.26 15.06
C ARG A 137 7.99 -13.24 16.10
N ALA A 138 8.30 -13.03 17.38
CA ALA A 138 7.78 -13.86 18.48
C ALA A 138 6.25 -13.78 18.61
N ASP A 139 5.62 -12.70 18.13
CA ASP A 139 4.18 -12.48 18.24
C ASP A 139 3.40 -13.02 17.01
N TRP A 140 4.10 -13.52 15.97
CA TRP A 140 3.47 -13.95 14.73
C TRP A 140 2.75 -15.29 14.80
N PHE A 141 3.14 -16.13 15.80
CA PHE A 141 2.63 -17.49 15.94
C PHE A 141 2.19 -17.74 17.38
N ASP A 142 1.12 -18.52 17.53
CA ASP A 142 0.64 -18.97 18.84
C ASP A 142 1.55 -20.08 19.42
N ALA A 143 1.19 -20.55 20.61
CA ALA A 143 1.94 -21.60 21.31
C ALA A 143 1.98 -22.94 20.54
N GLU A 144 1.05 -23.16 19.63
CA GLU A 144 0.92 -24.32 18.76
C GLU A 144 1.63 -24.13 17.40
N GLY A 145 2.28 -22.97 17.18
CA GLY A 145 2.98 -22.65 15.93
C GLY A 145 2.05 -22.25 14.77
N ARG A 146 0.81 -21.88 15.04
CA ARG A 146 -0.13 -21.41 14.03
C ARG A 146 -0.06 -19.89 13.91
N PRO A 147 -0.18 -19.30 12.71
CA PRO A 147 -0.24 -17.85 12.55
C PRO A 147 -1.35 -17.24 13.43
N VAL A 148 -1.02 -16.17 14.16
CA VAL A 148 -2.01 -15.41 14.92
C VAL A 148 -2.96 -14.71 13.94
N LEU A 149 -4.26 -14.96 14.10
CA LEU A 149 -5.32 -14.30 13.35
C LEU A 149 -6.20 -13.52 14.34
N LYS A 150 -5.98 -12.22 14.41
CA LYS A 150 -6.72 -11.28 15.24
C LYS A 150 -7.23 -10.14 14.37
N VAL A 151 -8.37 -9.57 14.71
CA VAL A 151 -8.87 -8.32 14.11
C VAL A 151 -9.44 -7.48 15.26
N GLU A 152 -8.66 -6.56 15.77
CA GLU A 152 -9.06 -5.62 16.81
C GLU A 152 -8.94 -4.19 16.28
N ARG A 153 -10.09 -3.54 16.09
CA ARG A 153 -10.13 -2.16 15.58
C ARG A 153 -9.73 -1.17 16.67
N PHE A 154 -9.02 -0.12 16.26
CA PHE A 154 -8.64 0.99 17.14
C PHE A 154 -8.70 2.32 16.38
N ASP A 155 -8.62 3.45 17.08
CA ASP A 155 -8.55 4.77 16.44
C ASP A 155 -7.13 4.99 15.89
N HIS A 156 -7.00 5.22 14.58
CA HIS A 156 -5.72 5.48 13.93
C HIS A 156 -4.95 6.67 14.55
N ARG A 157 -5.65 7.60 15.23
CA ARG A 157 -5.01 8.72 15.94
C ARG A 157 -4.11 8.26 17.10
N GLU A 158 -4.31 7.05 17.61
CA GLU A 158 -3.42 6.45 18.62
C GLU A 158 -1.99 6.20 18.08
N LEU A 159 -1.81 6.20 16.76
CA LEU A 159 -0.50 6.09 16.12
C LEU A 159 0.27 7.42 16.14
N LEU A 160 -0.40 8.54 16.38
CA LEU A 160 0.19 9.89 16.34
C LEU A 160 0.90 10.31 17.64
N THR A 161 0.91 9.43 18.64
CA THR A 161 1.45 9.68 20.00
C THR A 161 2.81 9.04 20.22
#